data_88283fcd7a0d6d1fbf77d73f28bcae5c
#
_entry.id   88283fcd7a0d6d1fbf77d73f28bcae5c
#
_cell.length_a   1.000
_cell.length_b   1.000
_cell.length_c   1.000
_cell.angle_alpha   90.00
_cell.angle_beta   90.00
_cell.angle_gamma   90.00
#
_symmetry.space_group_name_H-M   'P 1'
#
loop_
_entity.id
_entity.type
_entity.pdbx_description
1 polymer ?
#
loop_
_entity_poly.entity_id
_entity_poly.type
_entity_poly.pdbx_seq_one_letter_code
_entity_poly.pdbx_strand_id
1 'polypeptide(L)'
;MAKQGAASARLPASDERARILERLRSRKMARSIHTYTRGSAERFYAWLADHRTGTLPDGPAVWICGDCHLGNLGPVAAKTGEVAVQIRDLDQSVIGNPVHDLLRLGFSLATAARSSDLPGVITWRMMEALIDGYALAFDPRRRDELARTKRPTAVKIAMQAALHRSWRKLERQTLRKRAPHIPLGKRFWPLSEAERRAIHVLFESAPVSPVSAALSHAACANARMTVLDAAYWVKGCSSLGRRRFAVMLEIDDGCPDERRPYLIDIKEATTADAPKQRGIRMPQDAAQRVLEGARHVSPMLGSRMCAARLDGRPVVMRELMPQDLKLDAERLSEADAIDAARYLARVVGHAHAIQMDDATQRAWRNELRSRRPKTVDAPSWLWRSIIELMAAHEQAYLEHCRRHVLRRTGR
;
A
#
# COMPACT_ATOMS: atom_id res chain seq x y z
N MET A 1 -41.22 -23.83 8.09
CA MET A 1 -39.96 -24.02 8.84
C MET A 1 -39.21 -22.69 8.93
N ALA A 2 -39.16 -22.15 10.15
CA ALA A 2 -38.67 -20.81 10.44
C ALA A 2 -37.16 -20.70 10.22
N LYS A 3 -36.71 -19.69 9.47
CA LYS A 3 -35.28 -19.29 9.37
C LYS A 3 -34.85 -18.80 10.75
N GLN A 4 -34.03 -19.59 11.43
CA GLN A 4 -33.37 -19.20 12.67
C GLN A 4 -32.59 -17.89 12.41
N GLY A 5 -32.92 -16.85 13.20
CA GLY A 5 -32.28 -15.56 13.17
C GLY A 5 -30.82 -15.68 13.48
N ALA A 6 -29.98 -15.17 12.56
CA ALA A 6 -28.56 -14.99 12.81
C ALA A 6 -28.41 -14.09 14.02
N ALA A 7 -27.97 -14.63 15.14
CA ALA A 7 -27.64 -13.88 16.34
C ALA A 7 -26.70 -12.74 15.94
N SER A 8 -27.10 -11.50 16.20
CA SER A 8 -26.30 -10.30 16.01
C SER A 8 -25.02 -10.47 16.83
N ALA A 9 -23.92 -10.82 16.17
CA ALA A 9 -22.65 -11.01 16.86
C ALA A 9 -22.28 -9.68 17.53
N ARG A 10 -22.17 -9.69 18.85
CA ARG A 10 -21.76 -8.53 19.66
C ARG A 10 -20.46 -7.96 19.08
N LEU A 11 -20.47 -6.69 18.76
CA LEU A 11 -19.28 -5.99 18.28
C LEU A 11 -18.26 -5.85 19.43
N PRO A 12 -16.94 -5.98 19.15
CA PRO A 12 -15.93 -5.94 20.19
C PRO A 12 -15.88 -4.59 20.91
N ALA A 13 -15.75 -4.62 22.20
CA ALA A 13 -15.38 -3.45 22.99
C ALA A 13 -13.91 -3.07 22.75
N SER A 14 -13.51 -1.84 23.09
CA SER A 14 -12.18 -1.29 22.76
C SER A 14 -11.03 -2.09 23.38
N ASP A 15 -11.19 -2.63 24.57
CA ASP A 15 -10.24 -3.45 25.32
C ASP A 15 -10.04 -4.86 24.71
N GLU A 16 -11.09 -5.40 24.08
CA GLU A 16 -11.04 -6.71 23.43
C GLU A 16 -10.38 -6.68 22.05
N ARG A 17 -10.25 -5.51 21.43
CA ARG A 17 -9.85 -5.34 20.02
C ARG A 17 -8.49 -5.94 19.71
N ALA A 18 -7.48 -5.67 20.54
CA ALA A 18 -6.10 -6.11 20.29
C ALA A 18 -6.03 -7.64 20.09
N ARG A 19 -6.63 -8.40 21.00
CA ARG A 19 -6.67 -9.87 20.96
C ARG A 19 -7.44 -10.39 19.74
N ILE A 20 -8.56 -9.75 19.40
CA ILE A 20 -9.37 -10.17 18.25
C ILE A 20 -8.64 -9.87 16.94
N LEU A 21 -8.01 -8.70 16.84
CA LEU A 21 -7.26 -8.30 15.63
C LEU A 21 -6.02 -9.16 15.40
N GLU A 22 -5.31 -9.56 16.45
CA GLU A 22 -4.20 -10.53 16.35
C GLU A 22 -4.67 -11.87 15.80
N ARG A 23 -5.79 -12.40 16.30
CA ARG A 23 -6.39 -13.63 15.77
C ARG A 23 -6.83 -13.49 14.32
N LEU A 24 -7.44 -12.36 13.95
CA LEU A 24 -7.85 -12.07 12.58
C LEU A 24 -6.64 -11.96 11.65
N ARG A 25 -5.54 -11.32 12.10
CA ARG A 25 -4.27 -11.24 11.37
C ARG A 25 -3.73 -12.64 11.11
N SER A 26 -3.56 -13.45 12.15
CA SER A 26 -3.05 -14.82 12.05
C SER A 26 -3.88 -15.68 11.10
N ARG A 27 -5.22 -15.63 11.21
CA ARG A 27 -6.12 -16.35 10.30
C ARG A 27 -5.98 -15.88 8.85
N LYS A 28 -5.82 -14.58 8.64
CA LYS A 28 -5.68 -13.99 7.32
C LYS A 28 -4.36 -14.39 6.70
N MET A 29 -3.27 -14.36 7.45
CA MET A 29 -1.95 -14.80 7.00
C MET A 29 -1.90 -16.29 6.69
N ALA A 30 -2.65 -17.13 7.41
CA ALA A 30 -2.72 -18.57 7.17
C ALA A 30 -3.53 -18.98 5.92
N ARG A 31 -4.17 -18.04 5.20
CA ARG A 31 -5.01 -18.37 4.03
C ARG A 31 -4.21 -18.79 2.80
N SER A 32 -3.09 -18.14 2.54
CA SER A 32 -2.21 -18.44 1.42
C SER A 32 -0.82 -17.85 1.63
N ILE A 33 0.17 -18.43 0.97
CA ILE A 33 1.54 -17.91 0.96
C ILE A 33 1.57 -16.45 0.46
N HIS A 34 0.80 -16.12 -0.56
CA HIS A 34 0.68 -14.75 -1.07
C HIS A 34 0.17 -13.77 0.00
N THR A 35 -0.85 -14.16 0.78
CA THR A 35 -1.36 -13.31 1.87
C THR A 35 -0.36 -13.21 3.03
N TYR A 36 0.34 -14.30 3.33
CA TYR A 36 1.41 -14.33 4.33
C TYR A 36 2.54 -13.38 3.98
N THR A 37 3.04 -13.45 2.76
CA THR A 37 4.10 -12.59 2.22
C THR A 37 3.74 -11.11 2.37
N ARG A 38 2.52 -10.72 2.05
CA ARG A 38 2.02 -9.33 2.20
C ARG A 38 1.91 -8.87 3.65
N GLY A 39 1.80 -9.77 4.59
CA GLY A 39 1.70 -9.48 6.03
C GLY A 39 3.02 -9.54 6.79
N SER A 40 4.13 -9.86 6.12
CA SER A 40 5.41 -10.20 6.74
C SER A 40 6.60 -9.41 6.17
N ALA A 41 6.49 -8.08 6.06
CA ALA A 41 7.59 -7.20 5.65
C ALA A 41 8.83 -7.38 6.55
N GLU A 42 8.63 -7.52 7.86
CA GLU A 42 9.68 -7.80 8.83
C GLU A 42 10.57 -9.00 8.43
N ARG A 43 9.97 -10.09 7.94
CA ARG A 43 10.73 -11.27 7.50
C ARG A 43 11.53 -11.03 6.24
N PHE A 44 11.03 -10.22 5.34
CA PHE A 44 11.81 -9.83 4.17
C PHE A 44 13.07 -9.07 4.59
N TYR A 45 12.95 -8.16 5.54
CA TYR A 45 14.09 -7.38 6.03
C TYR A 45 15.02 -8.19 6.95
N ALA A 46 14.51 -9.15 7.71
CA ALA A 46 15.33 -10.12 8.43
C ALA A 46 16.18 -10.96 7.44
N TRP A 47 15.55 -11.49 6.39
CA TRP A 47 16.28 -12.21 5.34
C TRP A 47 17.34 -11.30 4.68
N LEU A 48 17.01 -10.06 4.39
CA LEU A 48 17.93 -9.09 3.78
C LEU A 48 19.14 -8.79 4.69
N ALA A 49 18.93 -8.72 6.00
CA ALA A 49 20.00 -8.50 6.98
C ALA A 49 20.95 -9.69 7.10
N ASP A 50 20.41 -10.92 6.98
CA ASP A 50 21.19 -12.17 7.04
C ASP A 50 21.97 -12.41 5.73
N HIS A 51 21.49 -11.89 4.61
CA HIS A 51 22.13 -12.01 3.30
C HIS A 51 23.16 -10.90 3.13
N ARG A 52 24.44 -11.27 3.10
CA ARG A 52 25.56 -10.34 3.00
C ARG A 52 25.38 -9.40 1.82
N THR A 53 25.45 -8.11 2.12
CA THR A 53 25.22 -6.95 1.24
C THR A 53 26.05 -6.92 -0.05
N GLY A 54 27.09 -7.75 -0.20
CA GLY A 54 27.98 -7.76 -1.36
C GLY A 54 27.44 -8.42 -2.64
N THR A 55 26.26 -9.07 -2.57
CA THR A 55 25.71 -9.80 -3.74
C THR A 55 24.67 -8.98 -4.51
N LEU A 56 24.06 -7.99 -3.85
CA LEU A 56 23.06 -7.12 -4.45
C LEU A 56 23.69 -5.88 -5.08
N PRO A 57 23.06 -5.28 -6.11
CA PRO A 57 23.48 -3.99 -6.64
C PRO A 57 23.46 -2.91 -5.56
N ASP A 58 24.50 -2.06 -5.55
CA ASP A 58 24.54 -0.90 -4.67
C ASP A 58 23.89 0.29 -5.38
N GLY A 59 22.65 0.57 -5.00
CA GLY A 59 21.84 1.62 -5.61
C GLY A 59 21.96 2.96 -4.89
N PRO A 60 21.59 4.05 -5.58
CA PRO A 60 21.57 5.38 -4.98
C PRO A 60 20.55 5.45 -3.85
N ALA A 61 20.81 6.32 -2.88
CA ALA A 61 19.88 6.56 -1.78
C ALA A 61 18.69 7.41 -2.23
N VAL A 62 17.52 6.80 -2.35
CA VAL A 62 16.26 7.45 -2.73
C VAL A 62 15.15 7.02 -1.79
N TRP A 63 14.04 7.75 -1.77
CA TRP A 63 12.83 7.27 -1.13
C TRP A 63 12.35 6.01 -1.83
N ILE A 64 12.16 4.95 -1.05
CA ILE A 64 11.59 3.66 -1.47
C ILE A 64 10.27 3.41 -0.76
N CYS A 65 9.42 2.57 -1.34
CA CYS A 65 8.18 2.10 -0.69
C CYS A 65 8.47 1.27 0.57
N GLY A 66 9.53 0.47 0.54
CA GLY A 66 9.93 -0.42 1.61
C GLY A 66 9.07 -1.69 1.75
N ASP A 67 7.85 -1.70 1.24
CA ASP A 67 6.99 -2.91 1.12
C ASP A 67 6.32 -2.96 -0.26
N CYS A 68 7.13 -2.86 -1.31
CA CYS A 68 6.68 -2.83 -2.68
C CYS A 68 6.24 -4.23 -3.14
N HIS A 69 4.96 -4.53 -3.01
CA HIS A 69 4.37 -5.79 -3.48
C HIS A 69 3.19 -5.54 -4.41
N LEU A 70 2.81 -6.53 -5.22
CA LEU A 70 1.74 -6.45 -6.23
C LEU A 70 0.44 -5.84 -5.69
N GLY A 71 -0.02 -6.23 -4.50
CA GLY A 71 -1.24 -5.69 -3.89
C GLY A 71 -1.11 -4.24 -3.37
N ASN A 72 0.09 -3.66 -3.45
CA ASN A 72 0.37 -2.29 -3.06
C ASN A 72 0.44 -1.32 -4.25
N LEU A 73 0.31 -1.82 -5.45
CA LEU A 73 0.21 -1.05 -6.70
C LEU A 73 -1.25 -1.01 -7.16
N GLY A 74 -1.65 0.09 -7.78
CA GLY A 74 -3.00 0.23 -8.33
C GLY A 74 -3.37 1.65 -8.70
N PRO A 75 -4.56 1.84 -9.28
CA PRO A 75 -5.09 3.16 -9.57
C PRO A 75 -5.12 4.07 -8.33
N VAL A 76 -4.61 5.27 -8.48
CA VAL A 76 -4.64 6.36 -7.52
C VAL A 76 -5.12 7.60 -8.26
N ALA A 77 -6.08 8.31 -7.68
CA ALA A 77 -6.55 9.58 -8.23
C ALA A 77 -5.75 10.76 -7.67
N ALA A 78 -5.42 11.72 -8.51
CA ALA A 78 -4.96 13.03 -8.09
C ALA A 78 -6.14 13.90 -7.62
N LYS A 79 -5.87 15.04 -6.98
CA LYS A 79 -6.90 16.05 -6.67
C LYS A 79 -7.64 16.55 -7.89
N THR A 80 -6.96 16.61 -9.04
CA THR A 80 -7.50 17.02 -10.33
C THR A 80 -8.45 16.00 -10.97
N GLY A 81 -8.59 14.79 -10.37
CA GLY A 81 -9.36 13.68 -10.96
C GLY A 81 -8.56 12.82 -11.94
N GLU A 82 -7.33 13.17 -12.28
CA GLU A 82 -6.44 12.31 -13.05
C GLU A 82 -6.18 11.01 -12.29
N VAL A 83 -6.13 9.87 -13.00
CA VAL A 83 -5.90 8.56 -12.41
C VAL A 83 -4.68 7.90 -13.03
N ALA A 84 -3.72 7.50 -12.21
CA ALA A 84 -2.55 6.74 -12.62
C ALA A 84 -2.30 5.54 -11.71
N VAL A 85 -1.55 4.55 -12.21
CA VAL A 85 -1.08 3.46 -11.34
C VAL A 85 0.10 3.95 -10.52
N GLN A 86 -0.05 3.93 -9.21
CA GLN A 86 0.98 4.33 -8.25
C GLN A 86 1.04 3.36 -7.06
N ILE A 87 2.02 3.55 -6.19
CA ILE A 87 2.13 2.85 -4.92
C ILE A 87 1.11 3.44 -3.94
N ARG A 88 0.45 2.58 -3.15
CA ARG A 88 -0.75 2.95 -2.37
C ARG A 88 -0.59 2.86 -0.86
N ASP A 89 0.45 2.24 -0.37
CA ASP A 89 0.77 2.10 1.06
C ASP A 89 2.26 2.34 1.28
N LEU A 90 2.60 3.36 2.07
CA LEU A 90 3.95 3.86 2.29
C LEU A 90 4.39 3.72 3.76
N ASP A 91 3.75 2.84 4.54
CA ASP A 91 4.07 2.65 5.96
C ASP A 91 5.55 2.30 6.21
N GLN A 92 6.15 1.57 5.26
CA GLN A 92 7.54 1.11 5.31
C GLN A 92 8.52 2.05 4.58
N SER A 93 8.01 3.18 4.05
CA SER A 93 8.83 4.09 3.24
C SER A 93 10.00 4.68 4.02
N VAL A 94 11.18 4.61 3.43
CA VAL A 94 12.45 5.15 3.94
C VAL A 94 13.32 5.63 2.80
N ILE A 95 14.38 6.39 3.08
CA ILE A 95 15.47 6.60 2.11
C ILE A 95 16.39 5.37 2.21
N GLY A 96 16.51 4.64 1.11
CA GLY A 96 17.25 3.38 1.05
C GLY A 96 17.65 2.98 -0.35
N ASN A 97 18.15 1.75 -0.49
CA ASN A 97 18.54 1.18 -1.78
C ASN A 97 17.30 0.75 -2.59
N PRO A 98 17.08 1.28 -3.81
CA PRO A 98 15.92 0.96 -4.64
C PRO A 98 15.84 -0.53 -5.04
N VAL A 99 16.91 -1.29 -4.93
CA VAL A 99 16.91 -2.73 -5.19
C VAL A 99 15.97 -3.49 -4.24
N HIS A 100 15.74 -2.96 -3.03
CA HIS A 100 14.84 -3.58 -2.04
C HIS A 100 13.40 -3.64 -2.55
N ASP A 101 12.91 -2.54 -3.15
CA ASP A 101 11.58 -2.51 -3.75
C ASP A 101 11.48 -3.44 -4.96
N LEU A 102 12.53 -3.51 -5.77
CA LEU A 102 12.58 -4.40 -6.94
C LEU A 102 12.53 -5.88 -6.52
N LEU A 103 13.32 -6.27 -5.51
CA LEU A 103 13.28 -7.62 -4.93
C LEU A 103 11.92 -7.94 -4.34
N ARG A 104 11.35 -7.00 -3.58
CA ARG A 104 10.05 -7.19 -2.94
C ARG A 104 8.93 -7.36 -3.96
N LEU A 105 8.95 -6.59 -5.05
CA LEU A 105 8.00 -6.72 -6.15
C LEU A 105 8.19 -8.06 -6.88
N GLY A 106 9.43 -8.41 -7.25
CA GLY A 106 9.75 -9.68 -7.92
C GLY A 106 9.32 -10.89 -7.10
N PHE A 107 9.61 -10.89 -5.80
CA PHE A 107 9.16 -11.93 -4.87
C PHE A 107 7.62 -12.03 -4.81
N SER A 108 6.92 -10.89 -4.73
CA SER A 108 5.46 -10.88 -4.73
C SER A 108 4.85 -11.38 -6.04
N LEU A 109 5.47 -11.08 -7.18
CA LEU A 109 5.05 -11.57 -8.49
C LEU A 109 5.29 -13.07 -8.63
N ALA A 110 6.44 -13.58 -8.19
CA ALA A 110 6.75 -15.02 -8.21
C ALA A 110 5.77 -15.83 -7.33
N THR A 111 5.45 -15.31 -6.13
CA THR A 111 4.45 -15.97 -5.27
C THR A 111 3.03 -15.90 -5.83
N ALA A 112 2.69 -14.82 -6.56
CA ALA A 112 1.40 -14.71 -7.25
C ALA A 112 1.31 -15.71 -8.41
N ALA A 113 2.36 -15.83 -9.22
CA ALA A 113 2.45 -16.79 -10.32
C ALA A 113 2.23 -18.22 -9.82
N ARG A 114 2.91 -18.59 -8.73
CA ARG A 114 2.74 -19.92 -8.11
C ARG A 114 1.32 -20.14 -7.58
N SER A 115 0.71 -19.11 -6.99
CA SER A 115 -0.68 -19.19 -6.50
C SER A 115 -1.72 -19.25 -7.62
N SER A 116 -1.33 -18.92 -8.84
CA SER A 116 -2.14 -18.99 -10.06
C SER A 116 -1.82 -20.21 -10.94
N ASP A 117 -1.05 -21.17 -10.41
CA ASP A 117 -0.61 -22.40 -11.11
C ASP A 117 0.11 -22.14 -12.44
N LEU A 118 0.80 -21.00 -12.57
CA LEU A 118 1.57 -20.69 -13.76
C LEU A 118 2.86 -21.54 -13.83
N PRO A 119 3.26 -22.00 -15.03
CA PRO A 119 4.50 -22.74 -15.21
C PRO A 119 5.73 -21.98 -14.72
N GLY A 120 6.74 -22.68 -14.20
CA GLY A 120 7.98 -22.06 -13.71
C GLY A 120 8.71 -21.22 -14.76
N VAL A 121 8.63 -21.59 -16.04
CA VAL A 121 9.17 -20.81 -17.17
C VAL A 121 8.52 -19.41 -17.26
N ILE A 122 7.25 -19.28 -16.91
CA ILE A 122 6.56 -17.99 -16.89
C ILE A 122 7.09 -17.13 -15.75
N THR A 123 7.29 -17.71 -14.56
CA THR A 123 7.92 -16.99 -13.44
C THR A 123 9.31 -16.47 -13.84
N TRP A 124 10.11 -17.28 -14.54
CA TRP A 124 11.39 -16.84 -15.08
C TRP A 124 11.24 -15.64 -16.01
N ARG A 125 10.38 -15.73 -17.04
CA ARG A 125 10.11 -14.64 -17.98
C ARG A 125 9.57 -13.38 -17.30
N MET A 126 8.81 -13.54 -16.21
CA MET A 126 8.37 -12.41 -15.38
C MET A 126 9.55 -11.69 -14.73
N MET A 127 10.59 -12.41 -14.29
CA MET A 127 11.81 -11.78 -13.70
C MET A 127 12.64 -11.05 -14.75
N GLU A 128 12.72 -11.58 -15.97
CA GLU A 128 13.33 -10.87 -17.10
C GLU A 128 12.55 -9.58 -17.42
N ALA A 129 11.23 -9.70 -17.55
CA ALA A 129 10.34 -8.58 -17.82
C ALA A 129 10.37 -7.52 -16.71
N LEU A 130 10.50 -7.95 -15.44
CA LEU A 130 10.63 -7.08 -14.28
C LEU A 130 11.87 -6.19 -14.38
N ILE A 131 13.06 -6.80 -14.58
CA ILE A 131 14.30 -6.04 -14.62
C ILE A 131 14.37 -5.12 -15.87
N ASP A 132 13.85 -5.59 -17.00
CA ASP A 132 13.77 -4.78 -18.21
C ASP A 132 12.83 -3.59 -18.04
N GLY A 133 11.63 -3.82 -17.52
CA GLY A 133 10.65 -2.77 -17.24
C GLY A 133 11.19 -1.72 -16.27
N TYR A 134 11.87 -2.17 -15.20
CA TYR A 134 12.49 -1.31 -14.23
C TYR A 134 13.61 -0.46 -14.85
N ALA A 135 14.55 -1.09 -15.58
CA ALA A 135 15.68 -0.40 -16.22
C ALA A 135 15.25 0.61 -17.30
N LEU A 136 14.11 0.38 -17.96
CA LEU A 136 13.54 1.32 -18.94
C LEU A 136 13.12 2.66 -18.32
N ALA A 137 12.76 2.68 -17.04
CA ALA A 137 12.37 3.91 -16.35
C ALA A 137 13.53 4.92 -16.21
N PHE A 138 14.76 4.44 -16.27
CA PHE A 138 15.98 5.25 -16.18
C PHE A 138 16.58 5.62 -17.55
N ASP A 139 15.84 5.40 -18.64
CA ASP A 139 16.23 5.86 -19.98
C ASP A 139 15.62 7.25 -20.25
N PRO A 140 16.43 8.32 -20.33
CA PRO A 140 15.93 9.67 -20.57
C PRO A 140 15.07 9.79 -21.83
N ARG A 141 15.38 8.98 -22.87
CA ARG A 141 14.66 8.98 -24.15
C ARG A 141 13.27 8.35 -24.05
N ARG A 142 13.00 7.61 -22.98
CA ARG A 142 11.77 6.83 -22.77
C ARG A 142 11.00 7.24 -21.52
N ARG A 143 11.38 8.33 -20.88
CA ARG A 143 10.75 8.81 -19.63
C ARG A 143 9.23 9.01 -19.79
N ASP A 144 8.82 9.61 -20.90
CA ASP A 144 7.39 9.92 -21.16
C ASP A 144 6.59 8.76 -21.74
N GLU A 145 7.25 7.64 -22.06
CA GLU A 145 6.58 6.49 -22.64
C GLU A 145 5.74 5.69 -21.62
N LEU A 146 5.85 5.95 -20.30
CA LEU A 146 5.03 5.22 -19.32
C LEU A 146 3.54 5.42 -19.60
N ALA A 147 3.13 6.65 -19.93
CA ALA A 147 1.76 6.98 -20.31
C ALA A 147 1.31 6.27 -21.60
N ARG A 148 2.25 6.03 -22.54
CA ARG A 148 2.03 5.38 -23.84
C ARG A 148 2.23 3.87 -23.82
N THR A 149 2.79 3.31 -22.74
CA THR A 149 3.03 1.86 -22.61
C THR A 149 1.70 1.12 -22.56
N LYS A 150 1.59 0.05 -23.39
CA LYS A 150 0.42 -0.84 -23.39
C LYS A 150 0.20 -1.39 -21.97
N ARG A 151 -0.92 -1.02 -21.36
CA ARG A 151 -1.28 -1.51 -20.03
C ARG A 151 -1.72 -2.97 -20.11
N PRO A 152 -1.24 -3.84 -19.20
CA PRO A 152 -1.72 -5.22 -19.08
C PRO A 152 -3.22 -5.27 -18.82
N THR A 153 -3.87 -6.40 -19.15
CA THR A 153 -5.32 -6.56 -19.02
C THR A 153 -5.81 -6.29 -17.60
N ALA A 154 -5.15 -6.85 -16.58
CA ALA A 154 -5.50 -6.62 -15.19
C ALA A 154 -5.41 -5.14 -14.79
N VAL A 155 -4.41 -4.41 -15.30
CA VAL A 155 -4.25 -2.96 -15.09
C VAL A 155 -5.36 -2.19 -15.81
N LYS A 156 -5.68 -2.54 -17.06
CA LYS A 156 -6.78 -1.91 -17.82
C LYS A 156 -8.11 -2.06 -17.10
N ILE A 157 -8.45 -3.26 -16.66
CA ILE A 157 -9.68 -3.55 -15.91
C ILE A 157 -9.74 -2.69 -14.64
N ALA A 158 -8.65 -2.64 -13.87
CA ALA A 158 -8.60 -1.84 -12.65
C ALA A 158 -8.71 -0.34 -12.93
N MET A 159 -8.06 0.16 -13.98
CA MET A 159 -8.15 1.57 -14.40
C MET A 159 -9.55 1.93 -14.89
N GLN A 160 -10.16 1.10 -15.72
CA GLN A 160 -11.55 1.30 -16.18
C GLN A 160 -12.52 1.29 -14.99
N ALA A 161 -12.38 0.30 -14.09
CA ALA A 161 -13.18 0.25 -12.88
C ALA A 161 -12.99 1.50 -12.01
N ALA A 162 -11.79 2.06 -11.93
CA ALA A 162 -11.51 3.30 -11.20
C ALA A 162 -12.21 4.50 -11.84
N LEU A 163 -12.08 4.67 -13.15
CA LEU A 163 -12.69 5.78 -13.89
C LEU A 163 -14.22 5.77 -13.83
N HIS A 164 -14.84 4.58 -13.80
CA HIS A 164 -16.30 4.44 -13.70
C HIS A 164 -16.83 4.48 -12.25
N ARG A 165 -15.97 4.61 -11.25
CA ARG A 165 -16.41 4.79 -9.86
C ARG A 165 -16.71 6.25 -9.57
N SER A 166 -17.91 6.49 -9.08
CA SER A 166 -18.34 7.81 -8.58
C SER A 166 -18.50 7.76 -7.05
N TRP A 167 -18.50 8.94 -6.45
CA TRP A 167 -18.83 9.14 -5.03
C TRP A 167 -20.18 8.52 -4.67
N ARG A 168 -21.21 8.66 -5.52
CA ARG A 168 -22.54 8.02 -5.32
C ARG A 168 -22.47 6.50 -5.22
N LYS A 169 -21.50 5.86 -5.89
CA LYS A 169 -21.29 4.41 -5.82
C LYS A 169 -20.55 4.01 -4.54
N LEU A 170 -19.56 4.80 -4.11
CA LEU A 170 -18.86 4.60 -2.84
C LEU A 170 -19.82 4.80 -1.68
N GLU A 171 -20.62 5.85 -1.72
CA GLU A 171 -21.66 6.20 -0.77
C GLU A 171 -22.69 5.08 -0.62
N ARG A 172 -23.25 4.56 -1.73
CA ARG A 172 -24.16 3.41 -1.72
C ARG A 172 -23.55 2.13 -1.13
N GLN A 173 -22.25 1.93 -1.29
CA GLN A 173 -21.53 0.77 -0.76
C GLN A 173 -21.14 0.91 0.71
N THR A 174 -20.99 2.12 1.21
CA THR A 174 -20.44 2.43 2.53
C THR A 174 -21.49 3.04 3.46
N LEU A 175 -22.54 3.69 2.93
CA LEU A 175 -23.50 4.49 3.67
C LEU A 175 -24.94 3.98 3.46
N ARG A 176 -25.76 4.04 4.49
CA ARG A 176 -27.21 3.78 4.40
C ARG A 176 -27.99 5.07 4.07
N LYS A 177 -29.08 4.91 3.31
CA LYS A 177 -29.83 5.96 2.56
C LYS A 177 -30.48 7.14 3.33
N ARG A 178 -30.44 7.24 4.64
CA ARG A 178 -31.20 8.30 5.37
C ARG A 178 -30.38 9.26 6.22
N ALA A 179 -29.18 8.94 6.59
CA ALA A 179 -28.21 9.85 7.19
C ALA A 179 -26.82 9.32 6.86
N PRO A 180 -25.85 10.17 6.54
CA PRO A 180 -24.49 9.73 6.27
C PRO A 180 -23.90 9.14 7.56
N HIS A 181 -23.88 7.82 7.68
CA HIS A 181 -23.27 7.13 8.81
C HIS A 181 -22.49 5.89 8.35
N ILE A 182 -21.46 5.53 9.07
CA ILE A 182 -20.60 4.36 8.81
C ILE A 182 -21.27 3.12 9.44
N PRO A 183 -21.69 2.13 8.63
CA PRO A 183 -22.43 0.98 9.15
C PRO A 183 -21.50 0.08 9.97
N LEU A 184 -21.78 -0.04 11.27
CA LEU A 184 -21.04 -0.93 12.16
C LEU A 184 -21.24 -2.40 11.76
N GLY A 185 -20.19 -3.23 11.92
CA GLY A 185 -20.21 -4.64 11.56
C GLY A 185 -18.80 -5.23 11.45
N LYS A 186 -18.60 -6.20 10.57
CA LYS A 186 -17.31 -6.90 10.42
C LYS A 186 -16.14 -5.98 10.07
N ARG A 187 -16.38 -4.86 9.41
CA ARG A 187 -15.35 -3.92 8.91
C ARG A 187 -15.20 -2.68 9.78
N PHE A 188 -16.26 -2.25 10.44
CA PHE A 188 -16.28 -1.06 11.24
C PHE A 188 -16.81 -1.39 12.64
N TRP A 189 -16.05 -1.03 13.66
CA TRP A 189 -16.38 -1.27 15.06
C TRP A 189 -16.66 0.05 15.77
N PRO A 190 -17.43 0.05 16.86
CA PRO A 190 -17.71 1.27 17.61
C PRO A 190 -16.42 1.86 18.20
N LEU A 191 -16.35 3.17 18.29
CA LEU A 191 -15.27 3.88 18.99
C LEU A 191 -15.48 3.85 20.51
N SER A 192 -14.39 3.94 21.27
CA SER A 192 -14.47 4.35 22.66
C SER A 192 -14.76 5.85 22.76
N GLU A 193 -15.23 6.31 23.92
CA GLU A 193 -15.48 7.74 24.16
C GLU A 193 -14.18 8.57 24.04
N ALA A 194 -13.04 8.03 24.47
CA ALA A 194 -11.75 8.69 24.32
C ALA A 194 -11.34 8.85 22.84
N GLU A 195 -11.53 7.80 22.04
CA GLU A 195 -11.25 7.86 20.59
C GLU A 195 -12.19 8.85 19.89
N ARG A 196 -13.46 8.87 20.25
CA ARG A 196 -14.44 9.82 19.69
C ARG A 196 -14.04 11.26 20.00
N ARG A 197 -13.75 11.58 21.27
CA ARG A 197 -13.27 12.92 21.65
C ARG A 197 -11.99 13.31 20.94
N ALA A 198 -11.03 12.41 20.86
CA ALA A 198 -9.76 12.70 20.18
C ALA A 198 -9.94 13.02 18.69
N ILE A 199 -10.86 12.33 18.01
CA ILE A 199 -11.19 12.58 16.60
C ILE A 199 -11.88 13.96 16.45
N HIS A 200 -12.86 14.29 17.31
CA HIS A 200 -13.49 15.61 17.27
C HIS A 200 -12.49 16.74 17.51
N VAL A 201 -11.63 16.61 18.52
CA VAL A 201 -10.57 17.59 18.78
C VAL A 201 -9.66 17.74 17.58
N LEU A 202 -9.28 16.66 16.89
CA LEU A 202 -8.40 16.71 15.74
C LEU A 202 -8.96 17.54 14.58
N PHE A 203 -10.28 17.49 14.34
CA PHE A 203 -10.91 18.18 13.21
C PHE A 203 -11.52 19.53 13.57
N GLU A 204 -12.02 19.72 14.79
CA GLU A 204 -12.76 20.92 15.19
C GLU A 204 -11.86 21.99 15.85
N SER A 205 -10.72 21.58 16.41
CA SER A 205 -9.80 22.50 17.13
C SER A 205 -8.74 23.13 16.25
N ALA A 206 -8.61 22.72 15.00
CA ALA A 206 -7.53 23.20 14.13
C ALA A 206 -8.01 24.37 13.21
N PRO A 207 -7.43 25.57 13.33
CA PRO A 207 -7.57 26.57 12.30
C PRO A 207 -6.90 26.01 11.02
N VAL A 208 -7.57 26.16 9.86
CA VAL A 208 -7.05 25.81 8.52
C VAL A 208 -5.96 24.77 8.54
N SER A 209 -6.38 23.57 8.75
CA SER A 209 -5.50 22.45 9.04
C SER A 209 -4.79 21.99 7.76
N PRO A 210 -3.57 21.38 7.88
CA PRO A 210 -2.97 20.59 6.83
C PRO A 210 -3.95 19.58 6.20
N VAL A 211 -5.03 19.24 6.93
CA VAL A 211 -6.12 18.39 6.45
C VAL A 211 -6.89 19.03 5.31
N SER A 212 -7.31 20.31 5.42
CA SER A 212 -8.04 21.00 4.35
C SER A 212 -7.21 21.09 3.07
N ALA A 213 -5.91 21.40 3.21
CA ALA A 213 -5.00 21.42 2.08
C ALA A 213 -4.79 20.03 1.42
N ALA A 214 -5.02 18.95 2.16
CA ALA A 214 -4.92 17.58 1.65
C ALA A 214 -6.21 17.09 0.98
N LEU A 215 -7.34 17.80 1.14
CA LEU A 215 -8.63 17.40 0.56
C LEU A 215 -8.74 17.87 -0.90
N SER A 216 -9.43 17.08 -1.71
CA SER A 216 -9.48 17.26 -3.16
C SER A 216 -10.21 18.53 -3.62
N HIS A 217 -11.09 19.10 -2.78
CA HIS A 217 -11.95 20.23 -3.14
C HIS A 217 -12.01 21.36 -2.10
N ALA A 218 -11.20 21.31 -1.04
CA ALA A 218 -11.17 22.37 -0.05
C ALA A 218 -10.40 23.57 -0.61
N ALA A 219 -11.10 24.50 -1.22
CA ALA A 219 -10.53 25.71 -1.83
C ALA A 219 -10.31 26.86 -0.84
N CYS A 220 -10.96 26.86 0.32
CA CYS A 220 -10.98 28.02 1.23
C CYS A 220 -10.18 27.78 2.51
N ALA A 221 -9.35 28.79 2.84
CA ALA A 221 -8.52 28.82 4.03
C ALA A 221 -9.30 28.80 5.36
N ASN A 222 -10.61 29.09 5.33
CA ASN A 222 -11.48 29.21 6.49
C ASN A 222 -12.58 28.13 6.54
N ALA A 223 -12.46 27.04 5.79
CA ALA A 223 -13.45 25.99 5.75
C ALA A 223 -13.61 25.31 7.13
N ARG A 224 -14.83 25.29 7.65
CA ARG A 224 -15.15 24.61 8.91
C ARG A 224 -15.41 23.13 8.65
N MET A 225 -14.71 22.26 9.39
CA MET A 225 -14.88 20.81 9.31
C MET A 225 -15.74 20.31 10.46
N THR A 226 -16.79 19.55 10.13
CA THR A 226 -17.68 18.91 11.11
C THR A 226 -17.59 17.41 10.96
N VAL A 227 -17.35 16.69 12.06
CA VAL A 227 -17.36 15.22 12.08
C VAL A 227 -18.81 14.74 12.09
N LEU A 228 -19.25 14.12 11.00
CA LEU A 228 -20.59 13.55 10.88
C LEU A 228 -20.67 12.17 11.56
N ASP A 229 -19.66 11.33 11.35
CA ASP A 229 -19.57 10.00 11.96
C ASP A 229 -18.15 9.47 11.93
N ALA A 230 -17.82 8.53 12.83
CA ALA A 230 -16.52 7.90 12.85
C ALA A 230 -16.58 6.47 13.41
N ALA A 231 -15.74 5.59 12.90
CA ALA A 231 -15.65 4.20 13.34
C ALA A 231 -14.22 3.67 13.32
N TYR A 232 -13.92 2.72 14.18
CA TYR A 232 -12.69 1.95 14.13
C TYR A 232 -12.70 1.04 12.88
N TRP A 233 -11.68 1.12 12.05
CA TRP A 233 -11.66 0.44 10.75
C TRP A 233 -10.80 -0.83 10.75
N VAL A 234 -11.43 -1.98 10.67
CA VAL A 234 -10.78 -3.29 10.56
C VAL A 234 -10.34 -3.53 9.10
N LYS A 235 -9.14 -3.07 8.76
CA LYS A 235 -8.61 -3.12 7.39
C LYS A 235 -7.12 -3.44 7.38
N GLY A 236 -6.66 -4.07 6.29
CA GLY A 236 -5.26 -4.41 6.10
C GLY A 236 -4.94 -5.88 6.42
N CYS A 237 -3.66 -6.22 6.43
CA CYS A 237 -3.09 -7.48 6.90
C CYS A 237 -1.98 -7.18 7.91
N SER A 238 -0.86 -6.59 7.47
CA SER A 238 0.24 -6.13 8.32
C SER A 238 -0.19 -5.09 9.35
N SER A 239 -1.12 -4.21 8.98
CA SER A 239 -1.63 -3.13 9.83
C SER A 239 -2.79 -3.53 10.76
N LEU A 240 -3.24 -4.80 10.76
CA LEU A 240 -4.23 -5.27 11.75
C LEU A 240 -3.60 -5.25 13.14
N GLY A 241 -4.26 -4.56 14.07
CA GLY A 241 -3.76 -4.30 15.43
C GLY A 241 -3.26 -2.88 15.66
N ARG A 242 -2.95 -2.13 14.58
CA ARG A 242 -2.68 -0.68 14.66
C ARG A 242 -3.98 0.10 14.67
N ARG A 243 -4.00 1.29 15.28
CA ARG A 243 -5.18 2.16 15.26
C ARG A 243 -5.47 2.61 13.84
N ARG A 244 -6.70 2.42 13.41
CA ARG A 244 -7.19 2.90 12.12
C ARG A 244 -8.64 3.29 12.23
N PHE A 245 -8.96 4.48 11.70
CA PHE A 245 -10.30 5.02 11.78
C PHE A 245 -10.78 5.43 10.39
N ALA A 246 -12.07 5.26 10.16
CA ALA A 246 -12.79 5.91 9.08
C ALA A 246 -13.57 7.06 9.69
N VAL A 247 -13.41 8.26 9.16
CA VAL A 247 -14.09 9.46 9.63
C VAL A 247 -14.81 10.08 8.46
N MET A 248 -16.07 10.40 8.67
CA MET A 248 -16.89 11.12 7.71
C MET A 248 -16.97 12.57 8.13
N LEU A 249 -16.54 13.46 7.24
CA LEU A 249 -16.53 14.89 7.45
C LEU A 249 -17.51 15.58 6.53
N GLU A 250 -18.14 16.63 7.02
CA GLU A 250 -18.74 17.69 6.22
C GLU A 250 -17.81 18.91 6.25
N ILE A 251 -17.65 19.57 5.13
CA ILE A 251 -16.83 20.77 5.01
C ILE A 251 -17.76 21.88 4.55
N ASP A 252 -17.81 22.92 5.35
CA ASP A 252 -18.51 24.17 5.02
C ASP A 252 -17.47 25.18 4.53
N ASP A 253 -17.38 25.33 3.23
CA ASP A 253 -16.49 26.28 2.53
C ASP A 253 -17.24 27.52 2.03
N GLY A 254 -18.51 27.68 2.43
CA GLY A 254 -19.37 28.77 2.00
C GLY A 254 -20.03 28.58 0.62
N CYS A 255 -19.81 27.44 -0.06
CA CYS A 255 -20.45 27.11 -1.33
C CYS A 255 -21.60 26.11 -1.10
N PRO A 256 -22.88 26.55 -1.21
CA PRO A 256 -24.04 25.68 -0.88
C PRO A 256 -24.23 24.48 -1.79
N ASP A 257 -23.77 24.55 -3.04
CA ASP A 257 -24.05 23.54 -4.08
C ASP A 257 -23.12 22.31 -4.03
N GLU A 258 -22.05 22.31 -3.22
CA GLU A 258 -21.07 21.23 -3.18
C GLU A 258 -20.98 20.49 -1.82
N ARG A 259 -21.99 20.59 -0.96
CA ARG A 259 -22.00 19.85 0.31
C ARG A 259 -22.03 18.36 0.07
N ARG A 260 -20.87 17.73 0.14
CA ARG A 260 -20.71 16.28 0.06
C ARG A 260 -19.88 15.78 1.26
N PRO A 261 -20.19 14.60 1.79
CA PRO A 261 -19.37 14.03 2.84
C PRO A 261 -18.02 13.58 2.28
N TYR A 262 -16.94 13.88 3.00
CA TYR A 262 -15.60 13.37 2.76
C TYR A 262 -15.35 12.17 3.65
N LEU A 263 -14.78 11.11 3.10
CA LEU A 263 -14.37 9.96 3.88
C LEU A 263 -12.85 9.96 4.08
N ILE A 264 -12.42 10.07 5.33
CA ILE A 264 -11.02 10.14 5.72
C ILE A 264 -10.56 8.82 6.33
N ASP A 265 -9.44 8.30 5.86
CA ASP A 265 -8.72 7.16 6.42
C ASP A 265 -7.63 7.71 7.35
N ILE A 266 -7.80 7.55 8.65
CA ILE A 266 -6.76 7.86 9.65
C ILE A 266 -6.07 6.57 10.01
N LYS A 267 -4.74 6.52 9.89
CA LYS A 267 -3.92 5.33 10.15
C LYS A 267 -2.75 5.69 11.06
N GLU A 268 -2.58 4.96 12.15
CA GLU A 268 -1.41 5.08 13.01
C GLU A 268 -0.14 4.77 12.21
N ALA A 269 0.82 5.68 12.27
CA ALA A 269 2.15 5.52 11.69
C ALA A 269 3.11 4.98 12.76
N THR A 270 3.93 4.02 12.38
CA THR A 270 4.93 3.37 13.26
C THR A 270 6.29 3.41 12.59
N THR A 271 7.32 3.02 13.31
CA THR A 271 8.66 2.80 12.74
C THR A 271 8.60 1.83 11.55
N ALA A 272 9.47 2.02 10.58
CA ALA A 272 9.62 1.10 9.45
C ALA A 272 10.54 -0.06 9.83
N ASP A 273 10.22 -1.25 9.31
CA ASP A 273 11.13 -2.41 9.35
C ASP A 273 12.24 -2.26 8.28
N ALA A 274 11.96 -1.47 7.23
CA ALA A 274 12.90 -1.18 6.15
C ALA A 274 14.14 -0.44 6.69
N PRO A 275 15.36 -0.91 6.37
CA PRO A 275 16.59 -0.26 6.81
C PRO A 275 16.76 1.08 6.08
N LYS A 276 17.03 2.12 6.85
CA LYS A 276 17.37 3.44 6.31
C LYS A 276 18.84 3.49 5.89
N GLN A 277 19.13 4.26 4.85
CA GLN A 277 20.50 4.55 4.45
C GLN A 277 21.24 5.29 5.57
N ARG A 278 22.44 4.83 5.91
CA ARG A 278 23.28 5.46 6.93
C ARG A 278 23.71 6.87 6.49
N GLY A 279 23.80 7.82 7.44
CA GLY A 279 24.24 9.18 7.17
C GLY A 279 23.22 10.11 6.55
N ILE A 280 22.04 9.62 6.15
CA ILE A 280 20.99 10.46 5.53
C ILE A 280 19.95 10.86 6.58
N ARG A 281 19.62 12.15 6.60
CA ARG A 281 18.56 12.68 7.47
C ARG A 281 17.19 12.33 6.92
N MET A 282 16.33 11.81 7.80
CA MET A 282 14.91 11.57 7.51
C MET A 282 14.07 12.12 8.67
N PRO A 283 12.78 12.42 8.47
CA PRO A 283 11.89 12.78 9.56
C PRO A 283 11.88 11.70 10.64
N GLN A 284 12.05 12.12 11.89
CA GLN A 284 12.00 11.22 13.06
C GLN A 284 10.56 10.85 13.41
N ASP A 285 9.61 11.76 13.20
CA ASP A 285 8.18 11.47 13.35
C ASP A 285 7.72 10.50 12.27
N ALA A 286 7.10 9.39 12.67
CA ALA A 286 6.70 8.32 11.76
C ALA A 286 5.65 8.79 10.74
N ALA A 287 4.75 9.70 11.11
CA ALA A 287 3.74 10.21 10.19
C ALA A 287 4.37 11.15 9.14
N GLN A 288 5.30 12.02 9.55
CA GLN A 288 6.05 12.86 8.63
C GLN A 288 6.89 12.02 7.67
N ARG A 289 7.54 10.97 8.15
CA ARG A 289 8.30 10.04 7.31
C ARG A 289 7.42 9.40 6.22
N VAL A 290 6.24 8.91 6.59
CA VAL A 290 5.29 8.30 5.64
C VAL A 290 4.79 9.34 4.63
N LEU A 291 4.50 10.57 5.08
CA LEU A 291 4.05 11.66 4.22
C LEU A 291 5.13 12.05 3.19
N GLU A 292 6.38 12.25 3.64
CA GLU A 292 7.48 12.57 2.74
C GLU A 292 7.76 11.43 1.75
N GLY A 293 7.75 10.18 2.21
CA GLY A 293 7.84 9.02 1.33
C GLY A 293 6.73 9.01 0.28
N ALA A 294 5.48 9.31 0.68
CA ALA A 294 4.36 9.38 -0.25
C ALA A 294 4.52 10.49 -1.29
N ARG A 295 5.01 11.66 -0.90
CA ARG A 295 5.25 12.78 -1.82
C ARG A 295 6.27 12.46 -2.90
N HIS A 296 7.29 11.66 -2.56
CA HIS A 296 8.36 11.28 -3.48
C HIS A 296 8.00 10.04 -4.34
N VAL A 297 7.40 9.03 -3.73
CA VAL A 297 7.19 7.72 -4.39
C VAL A 297 5.81 7.60 -5.04
N SER A 298 4.82 8.34 -4.53
CA SER A 298 3.44 8.36 -5.02
C SER A 298 2.82 9.76 -4.94
N PRO A 299 3.24 10.69 -5.80
CA PRO A 299 2.88 12.12 -5.67
C PRO A 299 1.38 12.40 -5.67
N MET A 300 0.59 11.69 -6.47
CA MET A 300 -0.87 11.84 -6.48
C MET A 300 -1.49 11.48 -5.14
N LEU A 301 -1.01 10.40 -4.51
CA LEU A 301 -1.44 10.01 -3.16
C LEU A 301 -0.91 10.99 -2.12
N GLY A 302 0.39 11.33 -2.18
CA GLY A 302 1.05 12.22 -1.23
C GLY A 302 0.43 13.61 -1.16
N SER A 303 -0.07 14.14 -2.30
CA SER A 303 -0.79 15.42 -2.34
C SER A 303 -2.12 15.41 -1.56
N ARG A 304 -2.70 14.24 -1.33
CA ARG A 304 -3.95 14.02 -0.59
C ARG A 304 -3.74 13.46 0.82
N MET A 305 -2.52 13.54 1.32
CA MET A 305 -2.14 13.05 2.64
C MET A 305 -1.67 14.18 3.53
N CYS A 306 -1.88 14.02 4.82
CA CYS A 306 -1.26 14.86 5.84
C CYS A 306 -0.84 14.02 7.05
N ALA A 307 0.14 14.55 7.77
CA ALA A 307 0.61 14.00 9.04
C ALA A 307 -0.01 14.78 10.19
N ALA A 308 -0.44 14.07 11.22
CA ALA A 308 -1.03 14.66 12.42
C ALA A 308 -0.72 13.81 13.67
N ARG A 309 -1.23 14.24 14.81
CA ARG A 309 -1.22 13.46 16.05
C ARG A 309 -2.63 13.25 16.55
N LEU A 310 -2.97 12.01 16.84
CA LEU A 310 -4.23 11.61 17.46
C LEU A 310 -3.95 10.97 18.81
N ASP A 311 -4.38 11.63 19.88
CA ASP A 311 -4.11 11.15 21.26
C ASP A 311 -2.60 10.93 21.48
N GLY A 312 -1.77 11.95 21.11
CA GLY A 312 -0.32 11.93 21.22
C GLY A 312 0.44 11.01 20.24
N ARG A 313 -0.25 10.14 19.49
CA ARG A 313 0.35 9.20 18.54
C ARG A 313 0.41 9.76 17.12
N PRO A 314 1.51 9.53 16.39
CA PRO A 314 1.62 9.96 15.02
C PRO A 314 0.62 9.20 14.13
N VAL A 315 -0.13 9.92 13.32
CA VAL A 315 -1.09 9.36 12.36
C VAL A 315 -0.94 10.01 11.00
N VAL A 316 -1.16 9.23 9.95
CA VAL A 316 -1.36 9.73 8.60
C VAL A 316 -2.83 9.74 8.28
N MET A 317 -3.28 10.83 7.70
CA MET A 317 -4.64 11.00 7.22
C MET A 317 -4.64 11.14 5.72
N ARG A 318 -5.63 10.54 5.06
CA ARG A 318 -5.85 10.70 3.64
C ARG A 318 -7.33 10.66 3.29
N GLU A 319 -7.71 11.45 2.31
CA GLU A 319 -9.01 11.31 1.68
C GLU A 319 -9.08 10.00 0.92
N LEU A 320 -10.20 9.28 1.09
CA LEU A 320 -10.50 8.08 0.31
C LEU A 320 -11.24 8.46 -0.96
N MET A 321 -10.57 8.32 -2.09
CA MET A 321 -11.18 8.50 -3.40
C MET A 321 -11.81 7.20 -3.89
N PRO A 322 -12.99 7.27 -4.56
CA PRO A 322 -13.62 6.09 -5.16
C PRO A 322 -12.72 5.34 -6.13
N GLN A 323 -11.81 6.06 -6.77
CA GLN A 323 -10.88 5.57 -7.79
C GLN A 323 -9.69 4.80 -7.19
N ASP A 324 -9.42 4.90 -5.88
CA ASP A 324 -8.30 4.22 -5.23
C ASP A 324 -8.56 2.71 -5.13
N LEU A 325 -8.30 1.97 -6.20
CA LEU A 325 -8.53 0.53 -6.29
C LEU A 325 -7.24 -0.28 -6.14
N LYS A 326 -7.37 -1.54 -5.75
CA LYS A 326 -6.28 -2.52 -5.80
C LYS A 326 -6.27 -3.21 -7.16
N LEU A 327 -5.09 -3.57 -7.62
CA LEU A 327 -4.96 -4.53 -8.70
C LEU A 327 -5.37 -5.91 -8.16
N ASP A 328 -6.29 -6.56 -8.87
CA ASP A 328 -6.63 -7.95 -8.62
C ASP A 328 -5.81 -8.81 -9.60
N ALA A 329 -4.88 -9.55 -9.05
CA ALA A 329 -3.96 -10.37 -9.82
C ALA A 329 -4.07 -11.86 -9.45
N GLU A 330 -5.19 -12.25 -8.82
CA GLU A 330 -5.39 -13.64 -8.40
C GLU A 330 -5.59 -14.60 -9.59
N ARG A 331 -5.78 -14.08 -10.81
CA ARG A 331 -5.94 -14.87 -12.04
C ARG A 331 -5.30 -14.16 -13.22
N LEU A 332 -3.99 -14.28 -13.35
CA LEU A 332 -3.26 -13.78 -14.51
C LEU A 332 -3.13 -14.89 -15.56
N SER A 333 -3.40 -14.59 -16.82
CA SER A 333 -2.93 -15.43 -17.93
C SER A 333 -1.40 -15.33 -18.03
N GLU A 334 -0.76 -16.29 -18.70
CA GLU A 334 0.71 -16.31 -18.88
C GLU A 334 1.22 -15.00 -19.49
N ALA A 335 0.59 -14.56 -20.59
CA ALA A 335 0.98 -13.32 -21.27
C ALA A 335 0.75 -12.08 -20.40
N ASP A 336 -0.39 -11.99 -19.70
CA ASP A 336 -0.70 -10.89 -18.80
C ASP A 336 0.24 -10.83 -17.59
N ALA A 337 0.73 -11.98 -17.11
CA ALA A 337 1.68 -12.04 -15.99
C ALA A 337 3.03 -11.40 -16.36
N ILE A 338 3.55 -11.70 -17.55
CA ILE A 338 4.81 -11.13 -18.05
C ILE A 338 4.64 -9.63 -18.31
N ASP A 339 3.56 -9.22 -18.98
CA ASP A 339 3.27 -7.81 -19.25
C ASP A 339 3.04 -7.03 -17.95
N ALA A 340 2.38 -7.62 -16.95
CA ALA A 340 2.17 -7.02 -15.64
C ALA A 340 3.49 -6.82 -14.89
N ALA A 341 4.39 -7.82 -14.91
CA ALA A 341 5.70 -7.72 -14.30
C ALA A 341 6.49 -6.54 -14.89
N ARG A 342 6.55 -6.44 -16.23
CA ARG A 342 7.21 -5.34 -16.95
C ARG A 342 6.61 -3.97 -16.61
N TYR A 343 5.29 -3.85 -16.67
CA TYR A 343 4.58 -2.60 -16.46
C TYR A 343 4.72 -2.11 -15.01
N LEU A 344 4.50 -2.97 -14.04
CA LEU A 344 4.55 -2.60 -12.62
C LEU A 344 5.97 -2.27 -12.17
N ALA A 345 6.97 -3.00 -12.67
CA ALA A 345 8.36 -2.66 -12.44
C ALA A 345 8.73 -1.28 -13.02
N ARG A 346 8.19 -0.93 -14.20
CA ARG A 346 8.38 0.39 -14.79
C ARG A 346 7.73 1.49 -13.96
N VAL A 347 6.55 1.26 -13.38
CA VAL A 347 5.89 2.20 -12.44
C VAL A 347 6.79 2.46 -11.23
N VAL A 348 7.34 1.40 -10.62
CA VAL A 348 8.25 1.51 -9.47
C VAL A 348 9.56 2.18 -9.87
N GLY A 349 10.12 1.80 -11.02
CA GLY A 349 11.32 2.42 -11.56
C GLY A 349 11.15 3.93 -11.82
N HIS A 350 9.98 4.34 -12.34
CA HIS A 350 9.67 5.76 -12.55
C HIS A 350 9.60 6.53 -11.22
N ALA A 351 8.96 5.95 -10.19
CA ALA A 351 8.91 6.55 -8.86
C ALA A 351 10.30 6.77 -8.23
N HIS A 352 11.26 5.89 -8.54
CA HIS A 352 12.65 6.07 -8.14
C HIS A 352 13.41 7.06 -9.05
N ALA A 353 13.22 6.97 -10.36
CA ALA A 353 13.95 7.77 -11.34
C ALA A 353 13.70 9.28 -11.20
N ILE A 354 12.49 9.70 -10.89
CA ILE A 354 12.15 11.13 -10.71
C ILE A 354 12.88 11.79 -9.53
N GLN A 355 13.51 11.00 -8.67
CA GLN A 355 14.29 11.47 -7.52
C GLN A 355 15.80 11.58 -7.83
N MET A 356 16.23 11.21 -9.03
CA MET A 356 17.63 11.14 -9.43
C MET A 356 17.92 12.11 -10.57
N ASP A 357 19.11 12.68 -10.55
CA ASP A 357 19.63 13.38 -11.73
C ASP A 357 19.99 12.41 -12.88
N ASP A 358 20.22 12.93 -14.05
CA ASP A 358 20.52 12.13 -15.25
C ASP A 358 21.80 11.33 -15.13
N ALA A 359 22.80 11.80 -14.39
CA ALA A 359 24.06 11.08 -14.18
C ALA A 359 23.84 9.86 -13.28
N THR A 360 23.14 10.05 -12.17
CA THR A 360 22.74 8.98 -11.23
C THR A 360 21.84 7.93 -11.91
N GLN A 361 20.88 8.35 -12.72
CA GLN A 361 20.03 7.43 -13.49
C GLN A 361 20.85 6.57 -14.44
N ARG A 362 21.81 7.17 -15.18
CA ARG A 362 22.71 6.41 -16.08
C ARG A 362 23.59 5.43 -15.31
N ALA A 363 24.19 5.87 -14.20
CA ALA A 363 25.02 5.03 -13.35
C ALA A 363 24.23 3.83 -12.81
N TRP A 364 23.03 4.08 -12.26
CA TRP A 364 22.16 3.04 -11.76
C TRP A 364 21.72 2.04 -12.83
N ARG A 365 21.33 2.53 -14.00
CA ARG A 365 21.00 1.66 -15.14
C ARG A 365 22.17 0.78 -15.57
N ASN A 366 23.40 1.30 -15.56
CA ASN A 366 24.60 0.54 -15.88
C ASN A 366 24.89 -0.52 -14.81
N GLU A 367 24.73 -0.19 -13.51
CA GLU A 367 24.90 -1.14 -12.41
C GLU A 367 23.92 -2.31 -12.52
N LEU A 368 22.66 -2.06 -12.81
CA LEU A 368 21.64 -3.09 -13.05
C LEU A 368 22.01 -4.01 -14.22
N ARG A 369 22.73 -3.49 -15.23
CA ARG A 369 23.16 -4.23 -16.43
C ARG A 369 24.50 -4.93 -16.27
N SER A 370 25.42 -4.37 -15.50
CA SER A 370 26.80 -4.87 -15.35
C SER A 370 26.86 -6.29 -14.77
N ARG A 371 25.87 -6.65 -13.97
CA ARG A 371 25.77 -7.97 -13.32
C ARG A 371 24.92 -8.99 -14.10
N ARG A 372 24.63 -8.73 -15.39
CA ARG A 372 23.95 -9.71 -16.26
C ARG A 372 24.96 -10.73 -16.81
N PRO A 373 24.75 -12.04 -16.63
CA PRO A 373 25.52 -13.05 -17.32
C PRO A 373 25.30 -12.96 -18.83
N LYS A 374 26.30 -13.27 -19.64
CA LYS A 374 26.17 -13.23 -21.13
C LYS A 374 25.14 -14.22 -21.67
N THR A 375 24.77 -15.24 -20.91
CA THR A 375 23.93 -16.38 -21.34
C THR A 375 22.52 -16.35 -20.75
N VAL A 376 22.22 -15.43 -19.83
CA VAL A 376 20.92 -15.38 -19.13
C VAL A 376 20.45 -13.94 -19.08
N ASP A 377 19.21 -13.68 -19.53
CA ASP A 377 18.68 -12.31 -19.64
C ASP A 377 18.35 -11.66 -18.29
N ALA A 378 17.96 -12.45 -17.29
CA ALA A 378 17.79 -11.96 -15.91
C ALA A 378 19.13 -12.01 -15.13
N PRO A 379 19.46 -10.98 -14.34
CA PRO A 379 20.65 -10.98 -13.51
C PRO A 379 20.61 -12.12 -12.48
N SER A 380 21.73 -12.83 -12.30
CA SER A 380 21.83 -13.96 -11.37
C SER A 380 21.50 -13.58 -9.92
N TRP A 381 21.82 -12.35 -9.50
CA TRP A 381 21.50 -11.83 -8.17
C TRP A 381 19.98 -11.76 -7.93
N LEU A 382 19.22 -11.29 -8.94
CA LEU A 382 17.76 -11.18 -8.83
C LEU A 382 17.13 -12.56 -8.70
N TRP A 383 17.47 -13.47 -9.62
CA TRP A 383 16.90 -14.81 -9.64
C TRP A 383 17.22 -15.60 -8.37
N ARG A 384 18.50 -15.60 -7.94
CA ARG A 384 18.94 -16.25 -6.71
C ARG A 384 18.18 -15.72 -5.50
N SER A 385 18.11 -14.40 -5.34
CA SER A 385 17.39 -13.75 -4.24
C SER A 385 15.91 -14.12 -4.22
N ILE A 386 15.26 -14.19 -5.37
CA ILE A 386 13.84 -14.57 -5.45
C ILE A 386 13.64 -16.03 -5.02
N ILE A 387 14.48 -16.97 -5.45
CA ILE A 387 14.41 -18.37 -5.05
C ILE A 387 14.59 -18.50 -3.53
N GLU A 388 15.62 -17.87 -2.98
CA GLU A 388 15.92 -17.91 -1.54
C GLU A 388 14.80 -17.29 -0.71
N LEU A 389 14.25 -16.14 -1.15
CA LEU A 389 13.09 -15.50 -0.52
C LEU A 389 11.86 -16.40 -0.55
N MET A 390 11.60 -17.06 -1.68
CA MET A 390 10.47 -18.00 -1.79
C MET A 390 10.63 -19.17 -0.81
N ALA A 391 11.80 -19.78 -0.73
CA ALA A 391 12.08 -20.90 0.17
C ALA A 391 11.94 -20.49 1.65
N ALA A 392 12.57 -19.38 2.05
CA ALA A 392 12.53 -18.86 3.41
C ALA A 392 11.11 -18.50 3.87
N HIS A 393 10.32 -17.89 2.98
CA HIS A 393 8.94 -17.51 3.31
C HIS A 393 7.98 -18.69 3.27
N GLU A 394 8.18 -19.68 2.41
CA GLU A 394 7.38 -20.91 2.40
C GLU A 394 7.54 -21.67 3.73
N GLN A 395 8.78 -21.86 4.17
CA GLN A 395 9.08 -22.48 5.47
C GLN A 395 8.39 -21.74 6.62
N ALA A 396 8.53 -20.41 6.64
CA ALA A 396 7.93 -19.58 7.68
C ALA A 396 6.39 -19.56 7.62
N TYR A 397 5.81 -19.65 6.43
CA TYR A 397 4.36 -19.76 6.23
C TYR A 397 3.82 -21.08 6.80
N LEU A 398 4.46 -22.20 6.47
CA LEU A 398 4.07 -23.52 6.99
C LEU A 398 4.17 -23.58 8.52
N GLU A 399 5.22 -23.00 9.09
CA GLU A 399 5.37 -22.91 10.54
C GLU A 399 4.27 -22.01 11.17
N HIS A 400 3.92 -20.89 10.52
CA HIS A 400 2.81 -20.05 10.95
C HIS A 400 1.48 -20.82 10.93
N CYS A 401 1.21 -21.58 9.87
CA CYS A 401 0.00 -22.41 9.75
C CYS A 401 -0.04 -23.47 10.85
N ARG A 402 1.08 -24.16 11.10
CA ARG A 402 1.20 -25.16 12.17
C ARG A 402 0.85 -24.55 13.53
N ARG A 403 1.46 -23.44 13.90
CA ARG A 403 1.19 -22.74 15.17
C ARG A 403 -0.25 -22.26 15.27
N HIS A 404 -0.84 -21.83 14.19
CA HIS A 404 -2.22 -21.38 14.17
C HIS A 404 -3.21 -22.53 14.41
N VAL A 405 -2.96 -23.71 13.85
CA VAL A 405 -3.78 -24.91 14.07
C VAL A 405 -3.61 -25.42 15.51
N LEU A 406 -2.37 -25.57 16.00
CA LEU A 406 -2.10 -26.07 17.36
C LEU A 406 -2.73 -25.21 18.46
N ARG A 407 -2.75 -23.88 18.29
CA ARG A 407 -3.44 -22.97 19.24
C ARG A 407 -4.97 -23.16 19.27
N ARG A 408 -5.56 -23.84 18.30
CA ARG A 408 -7.01 -24.13 18.27
C ARG A 408 -7.37 -25.48 18.91
N THR A 409 -6.45 -26.42 18.92
CA THR A 409 -6.66 -27.78 19.48
C THR A 409 -6.32 -27.88 20.96
N GLY A 410 -5.68 -26.86 21.54
CA GLY A 410 -5.33 -26.78 22.96
C GLY A 410 -6.37 -26.08 23.85
N ARG A 411 -7.67 -26.18 23.50
CA ARG A 411 -8.81 -25.76 24.34
C ARG A 411 -9.83 -26.85 24.44
#